data_b8ff659a5c575f02b7d5bb2ba7680bb5
#
_entry.id   b8ff659a5c575f02b7d5bb2ba7680bb5
#
_cell.length_a   1.000
_cell.length_b   1.000
_cell.length_c   1.000
_cell.angle_alpha   90.00
_cell.angle_beta   90.00
_cell.angle_gamma   90.00
#
_symmetry.space_group_name_H-M   'P 1'
#
loop_
_entity.id
_entity.type
_entity.pdbx_description
1 polymer ?
#
loop_
_entity_poly.entity_id
_entity_poly.type
_entity_poly.pdbx_seq_one_letter_code
_entity_poly.pdbx_strand_id
1 'polypeptide(L)'
;VQITNDGTIQTEDGTNKQIAINAESSLDTTITNNGTINSDNKYGVILNYAENVVITNNAGATISADGNTAIYGKNVGNCHFNGTNCHSDLSGQSNGVGLTLHNHGTITSQHETVWLGSGSSGAHRSKGIKIYNYDGGIIKTTDEGDSPIKGFHLVDFEFINYQGGTIEGDDRHAVNTEQSEDINFTNHGTITATDKSAFYCKTCSDVTFNNT
;
A
#
# COMPACT_ATOMS: atom_id res chain seq x y z
N VAL A 1 14.15 -11.38 3.43
CA VAL A 1 14.56 -10.48 4.53
C VAL A 1 13.48 -10.49 5.60
N GLN A 2 13.88 -10.44 6.89
CA GLN A 2 12.93 -10.29 8.00
C GLN A 2 13.30 -9.07 8.82
N ILE A 3 12.33 -8.21 9.08
CA ILE A 3 12.46 -7.01 9.90
C ILE A 3 11.38 -7.07 10.98
N THR A 4 11.77 -7.02 12.26
CA THR A 4 10.83 -6.86 13.39
C THR A 4 11.18 -5.55 14.09
N ASN A 5 10.19 -4.68 14.23
CA ASN A 5 10.33 -3.41 14.93
C ASN A 5 9.49 -3.40 16.20
N ASP A 6 10.12 -3.48 17.35
CA ASP A 6 9.50 -3.38 18.68
C ASP A 6 9.66 -1.98 19.31
N GLY A 7 10.33 -1.06 18.62
CA GLY A 7 10.62 0.28 19.06
C GLY A 7 10.25 1.34 18.01
N THR A 8 11.19 2.21 17.68
CA THR A 8 11.00 3.28 16.70
C THR A 8 12.06 3.18 15.62
N ILE A 9 11.62 3.08 14.36
CA ILE A 9 12.42 3.32 13.16
C ILE A 9 11.97 4.65 12.60
N GLN A 10 12.81 5.66 12.69
CA GLN A 10 12.47 7.01 12.26
C GLN A 10 13.59 7.61 11.42
N THR A 11 13.22 8.38 10.40
CA THR A 11 14.15 9.27 9.72
C THR A 11 14.00 10.67 10.30
N GLU A 12 15.11 11.34 10.56
CA GLU A 12 15.08 12.70 11.06
C GLU A 12 14.95 13.70 9.89
N ASP A 13 14.40 14.88 10.20
CA ASP A 13 14.24 15.96 9.23
C ASP A 13 15.61 16.38 8.65
N GLY A 14 15.79 16.08 7.39
CA GLY A 14 17.01 16.36 6.62
C GLY A 14 16.67 16.86 5.21
N THR A 15 17.63 17.53 4.57
CA THR A 15 17.49 18.02 3.19
C THR A 15 17.37 16.91 2.14
N ASN A 16 17.61 15.66 2.51
CA ASN A 16 17.50 14.49 1.64
C ASN A 16 16.21 13.71 1.94
N LYS A 17 15.51 13.33 0.87
CA LYS A 17 14.29 12.51 0.92
C LYS A 17 14.61 11.14 1.54
N GLN A 18 14.41 11.01 2.83
CA GLN A 18 14.73 9.81 3.59
C GLN A 18 13.56 8.81 3.59
N ILE A 19 13.90 7.54 3.66
CA ILE A 19 12.97 6.42 3.68
C ILE A 19 13.25 5.64 4.96
N ALA A 20 12.23 5.37 5.77
CA ALA A 20 12.44 4.63 7.01
C ALA A 20 12.82 3.16 6.75
N ILE A 21 12.12 2.48 5.84
CA ILE A 21 12.46 1.13 5.39
C ILE A 21 12.52 1.08 3.86
N ASN A 22 13.70 0.78 3.33
CA ASN A 22 13.87 0.53 1.91
C ASN A 22 13.90 -0.98 1.63
N ALA A 23 12.83 -1.47 0.99
CA ALA A 23 12.67 -2.84 0.52
C ALA A 23 12.54 -2.91 -1.02
N GLU A 24 13.15 -1.94 -1.72
CA GLU A 24 13.20 -1.94 -3.19
C GLU A 24 13.88 -3.19 -3.73
N SER A 25 13.34 -3.76 -4.80
CA SER A 25 13.90 -4.94 -5.48
C SER A 25 14.13 -6.14 -4.53
N SER A 26 13.37 -6.20 -3.43
CA SER A 26 13.48 -7.30 -2.47
C SER A 26 12.59 -8.47 -2.86
N LEU A 27 13.02 -9.66 -2.47
CA LEU A 27 12.28 -10.91 -2.60
C LEU A 27 12.08 -11.53 -1.21
N ASP A 28 10.89 -12.11 -0.97
CA ASP A 28 10.57 -12.80 0.28
C ASP A 28 10.86 -11.94 1.52
N THR A 29 10.26 -10.75 1.57
CA THR A 29 10.48 -9.80 2.66
C THR A 29 9.30 -9.79 3.63
N THR A 30 9.57 -9.96 4.91
CA THR A 30 8.59 -9.83 5.98
C THR A 30 8.94 -8.66 6.88
N ILE A 31 7.97 -7.75 7.09
CA ILE A 31 8.09 -6.61 8.01
C ILE A 31 7.00 -6.77 9.06
N THR A 32 7.38 -6.91 10.32
CA THR A 32 6.48 -6.94 11.47
C THR A 32 6.71 -5.70 12.30
N ASN A 33 5.70 -4.84 12.39
CA ASN A 33 5.76 -3.61 13.17
C ASN A 33 4.91 -3.75 14.44
N ASN A 34 5.57 -3.67 15.59
CA ASN A 34 4.98 -3.62 16.94
C ASN A 34 5.14 -2.24 17.58
N GLY A 35 5.84 -1.32 16.92
CA GLY A 35 6.15 0.02 17.41
C GLY A 35 5.84 1.10 16.37
N THR A 36 6.79 1.97 16.11
CA THR A 36 6.61 3.08 15.15
C THR A 36 7.61 2.97 14.00
N ILE A 37 7.11 3.08 12.78
CA ILE A 37 7.91 3.32 11.57
C ILE A 37 7.45 4.67 11.03
N ASN A 38 8.32 5.68 11.04
CA ASN A 38 8.02 7.03 10.58
C ASN A 38 9.06 7.57 9.61
N SER A 39 8.61 8.30 8.62
CA SER A 39 9.46 9.09 7.74
C SER A 39 8.98 10.53 7.72
N ASP A 40 9.84 11.47 8.13
CA ASP A 40 9.50 12.89 8.17
C ASP A 40 9.43 13.52 6.78
N ASN A 41 10.04 12.92 5.75
CA ASN A 41 10.22 13.59 4.47
C ASN A 41 9.78 12.81 3.22
N LYS A 42 9.62 11.47 3.27
CA LYS A 42 9.33 10.73 2.05
C LYS A 42 8.44 9.52 2.27
N TYR A 43 9.00 8.34 2.43
CA TYR A 43 8.24 7.10 2.53
C TYR A 43 8.51 6.39 3.84
N GLY A 44 7.47 5.92 4.51
CA GLY A 44 7.63 5.01 5.63
C GLY A 44 8.26 3.70 5.14
N VAL A 45 7.67 3.06 4.16
CA VAL A 45 8.17 1.84 3.51
C VAL A 45 8.13 2.02 1.98
N ILE A 46 9.22 1.70 1.29
CA ILE A 46 9.27 1.65 -0.18
C ILE A 46 9.44 0.22 -0.68
N LEU A 47 8.66 -0.17 -1.71
CA LEU A 47 8.52 -1.52 -2.23
C LEU A 47 8.72 -1.62 -3.75
N ASN A 48 9.37 -0.64 -4.40
CA ASN A 48 9.50 -0.67 -5.86
C ASN A 48 10.12 -1.99 -6.34
N TYR A 49 9.47 -2.67 -7.29
CA TYR A 49 9.92 -3.96 -7.84
C TYR A 49 10.08 -5.07 -6.78
N ALA A 50 9.47 -4.94 -5.62
CA ALA A 50 9.51 -5.98 -4.61
C ALA A 50 8.52 -7.10 -4.94
N GLU A 51 8.83 -8.33 -4.53
CA GLU A 51 7.99 -9.52 -4.73
C GLU A 51 7.88 -10.31 -3.43
N ASN A 52 6.69 -10.89 -3.20
CA ASN A 52 6.38 -11.69 -2.04
C ASN A 52 6.69 -10.96 -0.71
N VAL A 53 6.14 -9.76 -0.60
CA VAL A 53 6.30 -8.94 0.62
C VAL A 53 5.10 -9.14 1.53
N VAL A 54 5.36 -9.37 2.81
CA VAL A 54 4.34 -9.39 3.86
C VAL A 54 4.64 -8.27 4.86
N ILE A 55 3.68 -7.37 5.05
CA ILE A 55 3.74 -6.32 6.08
C ILE A 55 2.65 -6.58 7.09
N THR A 56 3.00 -6.69 8.37
CA THR A 56 2.06 -6.78 9.49
C THR A 56 2.27 -5.56 10.39
N ASN A 57 1.26 -4.70 10.48
CA ASN A 57 1.22 -3.58 11.40
C ASN A 57 0.30 -3.96 12.56
N ASN A 58 0.86 -4.31 13.69
CA ASN A 58 0.14 -4.86 14.82
C ASN A 58 -0.67 -3.80 15.58
N ALA A 59 -1.58 -4.23 16.45
CA ALA A 59 -2.42 -3.35 17.26
C ALA A 59 -1.56 -2.40 18.10
N GLY A 60 -1.88 -1.11 18.06
CA GLY A 60 -1.11 -0.04 18.72
C GLY A 60 0.13 0.42 17.97
N ALA A 61 0.54 -0.28 16.92
CA ALA A 61 1.69 0.13 16.09
C ALA A 61 1.28 1.17 15.04
N THR A 62 2.26 1.95 14.59
CA THR A 62 2.06 3.00 13.59
C THR A 62 3.06 2.88 12.44
N ILE A 63 2.58 3.01 11.21
CA ILE A 63 3.41 3.29 10.02
C ILE A 63 2.99 4.66 9.49
N SER A 64 3.92 5.61 9.41
CA SER A 64 3.59 6.97 9.00
C SER A 64 4.62 7.60 8.06
N ALA A 65 4.15 8.65 7.37
CA ALA A 65 5.02 9.53 6.59
C ALA A 65 4.46 10.97 6.63
N ASP A 66 5.23 11.89 7.18
CA ASP A 66 4.78 13.28 7.35
C ASP A 66 4.94 14.13 6.07
N GLY A 67 5.79 13.73 5.14
CA GLY A 67 6.03 14.48 3.90
C GLY A 67 5.60 13.79 2.61
N ASN A 68 5.09 12.56 2.65
CA ASN A 68 4.67 11.81 1.47
C ASN A 68 3.81 10.59 1.84
N THR A 69 4.07 9.42 1.28
CA THR A 69 3.29 8.19 1.34
C THR A 69 3.84 7.23 2.41
N ALA A 70 2.99 6.67 3.26
CA ALA A 70 3.42 5.74 4.30
C ALA A 70 3.92 4.41 3.69
N ILE A 71 3.19 3.82 2.75
CA ILE A 71 3.61 2.61 2.01
C ILE A 71 3.54 2.90 0.52
N TYR A 72 4.68 2.92 -0.14
CA TYR A 72 4.80 3.24 -1.55
C TYR A 72 5.42 2.10 -2.35
N GLY A 73 4.80 1.72 -3.48
CA GLY A 73 5.32 0.67 -4.33
C GLY A 73 4.98 0.81 -5.81
N LYS A 74 6.01 0.77 -6.66
CA LYS A 74 5.87 0.66 -8.12
C LYS A 74 6.21 -0.74 -8.57
N ASN A 75 5.38 -1.30 -9.47
CA ASN A 75 5.65 -2.60 -10.10
C ASN A 75 5.86 -3.72 -9.07
N VAL A 76 5.13 -3.65 -7.96
CA VAL A 76 5.17 -4.66 -6.89
C VAL A 76 4.54 -5.96 -7.40
N GLY A 77 5.18 -7.10 -7.14
CA GLY A 77 4.76 -8.41 -7.66
C GLY A 77 5.04 -8.62 -9.14
N ASN A 78 5.79 -7.72 -9.77
CA ASN A 78 6.21 -7.83 -11.17
C ASN A 78 7.73 -7.77 -11.28
N CYS A 79 8.39 -8.58 -10.47
CA CYS A 79 9.84 -8.73 -10.49
C CYS A 79 10.22 -10.02 -11.22
N HIS A 80 11.06 -9.91 -12.23
CA HIS A 80 11.79 -11.06 -12.76
C HIS A 80 13.23 -11.02 -12.24
N PHE A 81 13.55 -11.95 -11.37
CA PHE A 81 14.90 -12.05 -10.79
C PHE A 81 15.83 -12.80 -11.75
N ASN A 82 16.80 -12.12 -12.33
CA ASN A 82 17.80 -12.74 -13.24
C ASN A 82 19.07 -13.21 -12.53
N GLY A 83 19.00 -13.45 -11.22
CA GLY A 83 20.13 -13.89 -10.39
C GLY A 83 20.94 -12.76 -9.77
N THR A 84 20.71 -11.50 -10.12
CA THR A 84 21.43 -10.35 -9.57
C THR A 84 20.53 -9.16 -9.26
N ASN A 85 19.52 -8.88 -10.07
CA ASN A 85 18.60 -7.77 -9.90
C ASN A 85 17.18 -8.16 -10.32
N CYS A 86 16.18 -7.51 -9.72
CA CYS A 86 14.84 -7.50 -10.26
C CYS A 86 14.80 -6.70 -11.56
N HIS A 87 14.52 -7.35 -12.65
CA HIS A 87 14.21 -6.69 -13.91
C HIS A 87 12.72 -6.73 -14.18
N SER A 88 12.17 -5.63 -14.66
CA SER A 88 10.89 -5.61 -15.31
C SER A 88 10.99 -6.36 -16.65
N ASP A 89 10.98 -7.67 -16.62
CA ASP A 89 10.93 -8.41 -17.88
C ASP A 89 9.50 -8.38 -18.43
N LEU A 90 9.39 -8.01 -19.69
CA LEU A 90 8.16 -7.91 -20.45
C LEU A 90 7.51 -9.28 -20.74
N SER A 91 8.13 -10.37 -20.33
CA SER A 91 7.71 -11.74 -20.68
C SER A 91 6.62 -12.36 -19.79
N GLY A 92 6.08 -11.64 -18.81
CA GLY A 92 4.86 -12.05 -18.08
C GLY A 92 5.02 -13.25 -17.14
N GLN A 93 6.21 -13.57 -16.69
CA GLN A 93 6.51 -14.74 -15.85
C GLN A 93 6.73 -14.42 -14.36
N SER A 94 6.07 -13.40 -13.79
CA SER A 94 6.05 -13.29 -12.32
C SER A 94 4.95 -14.21 -11.76
N ASN A 95 5.23 -14.94 -10.68
CA ASN A 95 4.24 -15.80 -10.01
C ASN A 95 3.13 -14.99 -9.29
N GLY A 96 3.13 -13.68 -9.44
CA GLY A 96 2.01 -12.82 -9.16
C GLY A 96 1.73 -12.51 -7.70
N VAL A 97 2.66 -12.77 -6.77
CA VAL A 97 2.50 -12.37 -5.37
C VAL A 97 3.30 -11.09 -5.12
N GLY A 98 2.59 -9.98 -4.95
CA GLY A 98 3.22 -8.69 -4.71
C GLY A 98 3.34 -8.38 -3.24
N LEU A 99 2.30 -7.75 -2.69
CA LEU A 99 2.21 -7.32 -1.31
C LEU A 99 1.03 -7.98 -0.62
N THR A 100 1.25 -8.49 0.58
CA THR A 100 0.18 -8.77 1.54
C THR A 100 0.35 -7.84 2.74
N LEU A 101 -0.61 -6.94 2.96
CA LEU A 101 -0.64 -6.00 4.07
C LEU A 101 -1.71 -6.42 5.08
N HIS A 102 -1.30 -6.70 6.30
CA HIS A 102 -2.17 -6.91 7.46
C HIS A 102 -2.10 -5.71 8.39
N ASN A 103 -3.19 -4.95 8.50
CA ASN A 103 -3.24 -3.77 9.36
C ASN A 103 -4.19 -3.96 10.53
N HIS A 104 -3.66 -4.00 11.75
CA HIS A 104 -4.37 -3.96 13.03
C HIS A 104 -4.08 -2.67 13.81
N GLY A 105 -3.17 -1.83 13.32
CA GLY A 105 -2.73 -0.57 13.92
C GLY A 105 -3.12 0.65 13.07
N THR A 106 -2.33 1.69 13.10
CA THR A 106 -2.56 2.90 12.32
C THR A 106 -1.55 3.02 11.18
N ILE A 107 -2.04 3.27 9.97
CA ILE A 107 -1.23 3.68 8.83
C ILE A 107 -1.72 5.06 8.40
N THR A 108 -0.84 6.05 8.40
CA THR A 108 -1.20 7.44 8.11
C THR A 108 -0.12 8.19 7.35
N SER A 109 -0.53 9.17 6.54
CA SER A 109 0.41 10.04 5.82
C SER A 109 -0.25 11.35 5.43
N GLN A 110 0.56 12.32 5.03
CA GLN A 110 0.04 13.57 4.46
C GLN A 110 -0.56 13.34 3.07
N HIS A 111 0.10 12.58 2.22
CA HIS A 111 -0.39 12.24 0.89
C HIS A 111 -1.10 10.88 0.88
N GLU A 112 -1.05 10.14 -0.23
CA GLU A 112 -1.64 8.81 -0.28
C GLU A 112 -1.01 7.90 0.78
N THR A 113 -1.83 7.28 1.61
CA THR A 113 -1.31 6.45 2.72
C THR A 113 -0.71 5.15 2.20
N VAL A 114 -1.41 4.48 1.28
CA VAL A 114 -0.92 3.32 0.54
C VAL A 114 -1.03 3.62 -0.94
N TRP A 115 0.10 3.82 -1.60
CA TRP A 115 0.17 4.02 -3.04
C TRP A 115 0.84 2.83 -3.72
N LEU A 116 0.11 2.16 -4.60
CA LEU A 116 0.61 0.99 -5.33
C LEU A 116 0.27 1.15 -6.82
N GLY A 117 1.26 0.95 -7.69
CA GLY A 117 0.95 1.13 -9.08
C GLY A 117 2.11 0.93 -10.04
N SER A 118 1.92 1.44 -11.24
CA SER A 118 2.97 1.53 -12.24
C SER A 118 3.21 2.98 -12.66
N GLY A 119 4.35 3.23 -13.28
CA GLY A 119 4.57 4.49 -13.97
C GLY A 119 3.60 4.67 -15.15
N SER A 120 3.58 5.85 -15.74
CA SER A 120 2.64 6.33 -16.77
C SER A 120 2.53 5.50 -18.07
N SER A 121 3.31 4.45 -18.26
CA SER A 121 3.33 3.69 -19.53
C SER A 121 2.44 2.44 -19.56
N GLY A 122 1.82 2.04 -18.45
CA GLY A 122 1.00 0.82 -18.40
C GLY A 122 1.74 -0.50 -18.70
N ALA A 123 3.01 -0.42 -19.06
CA ALA A 123 3.82 -1.58 -19.42
C ALA A 123 4.21 -2.45 -18.23
N HIS A 124 4.18 -1.89 -17.03
CA HIS A 124 4.54 -2.57 -15.80
C HIS A 124 3.41 -2.38 -14.80
N ARG A 125 2.72 -3.46 -14.44
CA ARG A 125 1.60 -3.44 -13.50
C ARG A 125 2.02 -3.98 -12.14
N SER A 126 1.50 -3.43 -11.05
CA SER A 126 1.58 -4.11 -9.76
C SER A 126 0.56 -5.24 -9.72
N LYS A 127 0.98 -6.42 -9.24
CA LYS A 127 0.18 -7.65 -9.30
C LYS A 127 0.14 -8.39 -7.97
N GLY A 128 -0.98 -9.08 -7.70
CA GLY A 128 -1.14 -9.90 -6.50
C GLY A 128 -1.06 -9.08 -5.23
N ILE A 129 -1.77 -7.96 -5.19
CA ILE A 129 -1.80 -7.06 -4.04
C ILE A 129 -2.98 -7.43 -3.15
N LYS A 130 -2.71 -7.65 -1.86
CA LYS A 130 -3.72 -7.94 -0.86
C LYS A 130 -3.61 -6.97 0.31
N ILE A 131 -4.71 -6.32 0.66
CA ILE A 131 -4.77 -5.40 1.80
C ILE A 131 -5.92 -5.85 2.71
N TYR A 132 -5.59 -6.15 3.95
CA TYR A 132 -6.50 -6.57 4.99
C TYR A 132 -6.45 -5.58 6.15
N ASN A 133 -7.54 -4.84 6.35
CA ASN A 133 -7.68 -3.88 7.46
C ASN A 133 -8.60 -4.49 8.50
N TYR A 134 -8.03 -4.89 9.63
CA TYR A 134 -8.71 -5.63 10.67
C TYR A 134 -9.37 -4.73 11.71
N ASP A 135 -10.03 -5.31 12.71
CA ASP A 135 -10.60 -4.62 13.85
C ASP A 135 -9.55 -3.74 14.57
N GLY A 136 -9.90 -2.47 14.78
CA GLY A 136 -8.99 -1.45 15.30
C GLY A 136 -7.98 -0.90 14.29
N GLY A 137 -7.88 -1.48 13.10
CA GLY A 137 -7.01 -0.99 12.03
C GLY A 137 -7.53 0.31 11.42
N ILE A 138 -6.66 1.30 11.27
CA ILE A 138 -6.97 2.61 10.68
C ILE A 138 -6.02 2.86 9.51
N ILE A 139 -6.57 3.23 8.35
CA ILE A 139 -5.80 3.71 7.19
C ILE A 139 -6.38 5.08 6.82
N LYS A 140 -5.57 6.14 6.93
CA LYS A 140 -6.06 7.50 6.71
C LYS A 140 -5.01 8.45 6.13
N THR A 141 -5.46 9.43 5.37
CA THR A 141 -4.68 10.62 5.01
C THR A 141 -4.91 11.74 6.03
N THR A 142 -3.94 12.64 6.19
CA THR A 142 -4.01 13.80 7.08
C THR A 142 -4.12 15.12 6.32
N ASP A 143 -3.80 15.14 5.02
CA ASP A 143 -3.95 16.30 4.16
C ASP A 143 -5.16 16.17 3.23
N GLU A 144 -5.75 17.32 2.91
CA GLU A 144 -6.80 17.45 1.92
C GLU A 144 -6.26 17.07 0.51
N GLY A 145 -7.05 16.32 -0.22
CA GLY A 145 -6.83 16.12 -1.65
C GLY A 145 -6.20 14.80 -2.07
N ASP A 146 -5.83 13.91 -1.17
CA ASP A 146 -5.29 12.58 -1.50
C ASP A 146 -6.14 11.42 -0.96
N SER A 147 -6.04 10.28 -1.63
CA SER A 147 -6.78 9.06 -1.27
C SER A 147 -5.95 8.20 -0.31
N PRO A 148 -6.49 7.75 0.83
CA PRO A 148 -5.78 6.83 1.73
C PRO A 148 -5.24 5.60 1.00
N ILE A 149 -6.02 5.02 0.11
CA ILE A 149 -5.58 3.91 -0.72
C ILE A 149 -5.70 4.31 -2.18
N LYS A 150 -4.58 4.30 -2.90
CA LYS A 150 -4.52 4.59 -4.32
C LYS A 150 -3.81 3.50 -5.10
N GLY A 151 -4.51 2.95 -6.07
CA GLY A 151 -4.02 1.95 -6.99
C GLY A 151 -4.04 2.44 -8.43
N PHE A 152 -2.96 2.17 -9.18
CA PHE A 152 -2.88 2.52 -10.59
C PHE A 152 -2.28 1.38 -11.39
N HIS A 153 -2.99 0.87 -12.41
CA HIS A 153 -2.60 -0.31 -13.20
C HIS A 153 -2.36 -1.56 -12.31
N LEU A 154 -3.26 -1.82 -11.37
CA LEU A 154 -3.24 -3.04 -10.58
C LEU A 154 -3.84 -4.21 -11.35
N VAL A 155 -3.33 -5.42 -11.06
CA VAL A 155 -3.89 -6.69 -11.52
C VAL A 155 -3.98 -7.62 -10.32
N ASP A 156 -5.12 -8.31 -10.17
CA ASP A 156 -5.36 -9.20 -9.03
C ASP A 156 -5.21 -8.44 -7.68
N PHE A 157 -6.11 -7.47 -7.48
CA PHE A 157 -6.15 -6.65 -6.28
C PHE A 157 -7.29 -7.10 -5.36
N GLU A 158 -6.95 -7.56 -4.17
CA GLU A 158 -7.88 -7.90 -3.11
C GLU A 158 -7.78 -6.90 -1.96
N PHE A 159 -8.92 -6.36 -1.58
CA PHE A 159 -9.04 -5.47 -0.44
C PHE A 159 -10.19 -5.91 0.46
N ILE A 160 -9.91 -6.15 1.74
CA ILE A 160 -10.92 -6.47 2.74
C ILE A 160 -10.78 -5.53 3.94
N ASN A 161 -11.82 -4.74 4.18
CA ASN A 161 -11.99 -3.97 5.41
C ASN A 161 -12.91 -4.75 6.33
N TYR A 162 -12.36 -5.37 7.36
CA TYR A 162 -13.12 -6.16 8.31
C TYR A 162 -13.93 -5.29 9.27
N GLN A 163 -14.89 -5.88 9.96
CA GLN A 163 -15.66 -5.23 11.01
C GLN A 163 -14.70 -4.58 12.04
N GLY A 164 -14.96 -3.30 12.38
CA GLY A 164 -14.10 -2.52 13.26
C GLY A 164 -12.89 -1.86 12.57
N GLY A 165 -12.57 -2.24 11.33
CA GLY A 165 -11.58 -1.54 10.52
C GLY A 165 -12.13 -0.22 9.95
N THR A 166 -11.27 0.79 9.87
CA THR A 166 -11.64 2.14 9.41
C THR A 166 -10.73 2.65 8.30
N ILE A 167 -11.33 3.25 7.26
CA ILE A 167 -10.63 3.97 6.20
C ILE A 167 -11.21 5.37 6.11
N GLU A 168 -10.35 6.38 6.21
CA GLU A 168 -10.74 7.78 6.23
C GLU A 168 -10.02 8.55 5.11
N GLY A 169 -10.77 8.97 4.10
CA GLY A 169 -10.33 9.89 3.05
C GLY A 169 -10.93 11.27 3.29
N ASP A 170 -10.09 12.29 3.27
CA ASP A 170 -10.50 13.69 3.33
C ASP A 170 -10.37 14.31 1.94
N ASP A 171 -11.43 15.00 1.47
CA ASP A 171 -11.52 15.68 0.16
C ASP A 171 -11.27 14.82 -1.10
N ARG A 172 -11.08 13.51 -0.98
CA ARG A 172 -10.88 12.57 -2.11
C ARG A 172 -11.61 11.24 -1.90
N HIS A 173 -11.40 10.34 -2.84
CA HIS A 173 -11.92 8.97 -2.71
C HIS A 173 -11.16 8.24 -1.59
N ALA A 174 -11.88 7.54 -0.73
CA ALA A 174 -11.20 6.75 0.32
C ALA A 174 -10.40 5.60 -0.28
N VAL A 175 -10.93 4.93 -1.29
CA VAL A 175 -10.21 3.96 -2.11
C VAL A 175 -10.34 4.38 -3.58
N ASN A 176 -9.22 4.64 -4.22
CA ASN A 176 -9.14 5.05 -5.61
C ASN A 176 -8.32 4.04 -6.41
N THR A 177 -8.94 3.39 -7.40
CA THR A 177 -8.25 2.51 -8.34
C THR A 177 -8.49 2.98 -9.76
N GLU A 178 -7.43 3.04 -10.56
CA GLU A 178 -7.52 3.48 -11.94
C GLU A 178 -6.84 2.48 -12.88
N GLN A 179 -7.43 2.23 -14.06
CA GLN A 179 -6.89 1.38 -15.11
C GLN A 179 -6.45 0.00 -14.62
N SER A 180 -7.23 -0.58 -13.72
CA SER A 180 -6.93 -1.81 -13.00
C SER A 180 -7.90 -2.93 -13.39
N GLU A 181 -7.50 -4.18 -13.20
CA GLU A 181 -8.30 -5.35 -13.54
C GLU A 181 -8.27 -6.40 -12.43
N ASP A 182 -9.26 -7.28 -12.39
CA ASP A 182 -9.43 -8.33 -11.37
C ASP A 182 -9.43 -7.75 -9.94
N ILE A 183 -10.39 -6.84 -9.68
CA ILE A 183 -10.51 -6.16 -8.39
C ILE A 183 -11.58 -6.83 -7.54
N ASN A 184 -11.21 -7.28 -6.36
CA ASN A 184 -12.12 -7.78 -5.35
C ASN A 184 -12.07 -6.87 -4.11
N PHE A 185 -13.17 -6.14 -3.89
CA PHE A 185 -13.31 -5.20 -2.79
C PHE A 185 -14.43 -5.65 -1.86
N THR A 186 -14.11 -5.90 -0.59
CA THR A 186 -15.08 -6.27 0.44
C THR A 186 -14.99 -5.33 1.64
N ASN A 187 -16.13 -4.76 2.04
CA ASN A 187 -16.21 -3.89 3.20
C ASN A 187 -17.24 -4.41 4.22
N HIS A 188 -16.77 -4.71 5.43
CA HIS A 188 -17.56 -5.00 6.61
C HIS A 188 -17.38 -3.95 7.71
N GLY A 189 -16.46 -3.01 7.53
CA GLY A 189 -16.09 -1.96 8.46
C GLY A 189 -16.62 -0.58 8.05
N THR A 190 -15.88 0.46 8.39
CA THR A 190 -16.24 1.84 8.07
C THR A 190 -15.31 2.39 6.99
N ILE A 191 -15.89 2.98 5.96
CA ILE A 191 -15.17 3.74 4.94
C ILE A 191 -15.84 5.10 4.80
N THR A 192 -15.09 6.16 5.03
CA THR A 192 -15.55 7.54 4.89
C THR A 192 -14.75 8.29 3.85
N ALA A 193 -15.45 9.10 3.07
CA ALA A 193 -14.90 10.09 2.17
C ALA A 193 -15.77 11.33 2.27
N THR A 194 -15.21 12.49 2.57
CA THR A 194 -16.00 13.70 2.85
C THR A 194 -16.62 14.28 1.58
N ASP A 195 -15.85 14.42 0.49
CA ASP A 195 -16.29 15.11 -0.72
C ASP A 195 -16.41 14.23 -1.96
N LYS A 196 -15.89 13.03 -1.94
CA LYS A 196 -15.88 12.11 -3.08
C LYS A 196 -16.47 10.74 -2.72
N SER A 197 -16.15 9.74 -3.48
CA SER A 197 -16.69 8.40 -3.30
C SER A 197 -15.89 7.61 -2.25
N ALA A 198 -16.56 6.80 -1.45
CA ALA A 198 -15.89 5.81 -0.60
C ALA A 198 -15.02 4.86 -1.44
N PHE A 199 -15.54 4.41 -2.58
CA PHE A 199 -14.80 3.63 -3.58
C PHE A 199 -14.94 4.26 -4.96
N TYR A 200 -13.84 4.42 -5.65
CA TYR A 200 -13.78 4.94 -7.02
C TYR A 200 -12.90 4.04 -7.88
N CYS A 201 -13.42 3.65 -9.04
CA CYS A 201 -12.71 2.86 -10.02
C CYS A 201 -12.88 3.48 -11.41
N LYS A 202 -11.78 3.91 -12.02
CA LYS A 202 -11.80 4.53 -13.34
C LYS A 202 -11.13 3.63 -14.37
N THR A 203 -11.88 3.26 -15.40
CA THR A 203 -11.39 2.37 -16.47
C THR A 203 -10.88 1.04 -15.91
N CYS A 204 -11.62 0.45 -14.98
CA CYS A 204 -11.34 -0.86 -14.43
C CYS A 204 -12.18 -1.93 -15.14
N SER A 205 -11.71 -3.19 -15.12
CA SER A 205 -12.46 -4.37 -15.54
C SER A 205 -12.50 -5.43 -14.43
N ASP A 206 -13.47 -6.32 -14.51
CA ASP A 206 -13.63 -7.46 -13.60
C ASP A 206 -13.62 -7.05 -12.11
N VAL A 207 -14.54 -6.12 -11.78
CA VAL A 207 -14.66 -5.55 -10.43
C VAL A 207 -15.80 -6.22 -9.67
N THR A 208 -15.46 -6.79 -8.52
CA THR A 208 -16.43 -7.26 -7.51
C THR A 208 -16.40 -6.29 -6.32
N PHE A 209 -17.57 -5.77 -5.96
CA PHE A 209 -17.74 -4.89 -4.81
C PHE A 209 -18.82 -5.45 -3.88
N ASN A 210 -18.43 -5.79 -2.65
CA ASN A 210 -19.31 -6.25 -1.59
C ASN A 210 -19.28 -5.28 -0.41
N ASN A 211 -20.44 -4.80 0.02
CA ASN A 211 -20.58 -3.97 1.20
C ASN A 211 -21.68 -4.55 2.10
N THR A 212 -21.33 -4.99 3.29
CA THR A 212 -22.25 -5.70 4.20
C THR A 212 -22.15 -5.21 5.61
#